data_eab8422b4306eb5c392c47865187812d
#
_entry.id   eab8422b4306eb5c392c47865187812d
#
_cell.length_a   1.000
_cell.length_b   1.000
_cell.length_c   1.000
_cell.angle_alpha   90.00
_cell.angle_beta   90.00
_cell.angle_gamma   90.00
#
_symmetry.space_group_name_H-M   'P 1'
#
loop_
_entity.id
_entity.type
_entity.pdbx_description
1 polymer ?
#
loop_
_entity_poly.entity_id
_entity_poly.type
_entity_poly.pdbx_seq_one_letter_code
_entity_poly.pdbx_strand_id
1 'polypeptide(L)'
;MDFTPHTNDEIKEMLAAVGAGSLEDLFKGIPEEIPRVKLDLPEGLSEQELVAELKQLGRLNISADDYDNYLGAGSYQHFIPQIVTYLAGRGEFATAYTPYQAEASQGTLQTIYEYQTLICQLTGMDISNASLYDGATALAEALLAVCRARSISGGRIMISRTVHPSYREVVKTYLDTAAVDLVEIPDQNGICDIDFVKDNIDNNTIAVLVQNPNFFGCLEPVWEIPPLARKVGAASIISVNPISLGILRDPGSMGFDIAVGEGQSLGNPMMFGGPYLGFFACRKELLRKMPGRLVGRTRDSKGDTGFVLTLQTREQHIRREKATSNICSNEALCALKACIYLCALGKNGLRELAELNVSLSHYAKKKLCGMSGVRNIFSQPFFNEFVLHVPRSGGEYQKEKIISGLPLGRFYPELNGCTLWCVTETKSQSQIDRLVEVTRCK
;
A
#
# COMPACT_ATOMS: atom_id res chain seq x y z
N MET A 1 5.42 -36.77 8.92
CA MET A 1 4.01 -37.22 8.64
C MET A 1 3.78 -36.99 7.17
N ASP A 2 3.56 -38.07 6.41
CA ASP A 2 3.31 -37.92 4.97
C ASP A 2 1.94 -37.31 4.73
N PHE A 3 1.85 -36.39 3.75
CA PHE A 3 0.57 -35.79 3.34
C PHE A 3 -0.34 -36.77 2.59
N THR A 4 0.18 -37.96 2.20
CA THR A 4 -0.57 -39.03 1.60
C THR A 4 -0.80 -40.15 2.64
N PRO A 5 -1.97 -40.21 3.29
CA PRO A 5 -2.21 -41.07 4.44
C PRO A 5 -2.54 -42.51 4.05
N HIS A 6 -2.08 -42.99 2.90
CA HIS A 6 -2.33 -44.36 2.44
C HIS A 6 -1.43 -45.39 3.14
N THR A 7 -2.01 -46.44 3.63
CA THR A 7 -1.28 -47.59 4.16
C THR A 7 -0.62 -48.37 3.02
N ASN A 8 0.40 -49.20 3.36
CA ASN A 8 1.04 -50.05 2.37
C ASN A 8 0.07 -51.04 1.68
N ASP A 9 -0.99 -51.47 2.36
CA ASP A 9 -1.96 -52.37 1.79
C ASP A 9 -2.89 -51.63 0.84
N GLU A 10 -3.33 -50.41 1.15
CA GLU A 10 -4.07 -49.57 0.22
C GLU A 10 -3.24 -49.23 -1.02
N ILE A 11 -1.94 -48.98 -0.88
CA ILE A 11 -1.04 -48.77 -2.03
C ILE A 11 -0.99 -50.01 -2.93
N LYS A 12 -0.90 -51.22 -2.35
CA LYS A 12 -0.94 -52.45 -3.12
C LYS A 12 -2.26 -52.64 -3.86
N GLU A 13 -3.38 -52.37 -3.20
CA GLU A 13 -4.71 -52.42 -3.83
C GLU A 13 -4.83 -51.44 -5.00
N MET A 14 -4.37 -50.23 -4.83
CA MET A 14 -4.35 -49.19 -5.87
C MET A 14 -3.46 -49.59 -7.05
N LEU A 15 -2.26 -50.14 -6.79
CA LEU A 15 -1.38 -50.65 -7.84
C LEU A 15 -2.01 -51.81 -8.60
N ALA A 16 -2.64 -52.75 -7.90
CA ALA A 16 -3.36 -53.87 -8.52
C ALA A 16 -4.52 -53.37 -9.39
N ALA A 17 -5.27 -52.35 -8.95
CA ALA A 17 -6.40 -51.80 -9.71
C ALA A 17 -5.96 -51.15 -11.03
N VAL A 18 -4.75 -50.57 -11.11
CA VAL A 18 -4.16 -49.99 -12.33
C VAL A 18 -3.26 -50.96 -13.09
N GLY A 19 -3.14 -52.22 -12.64
CA GLY A 19 -2.34 -53.25 -13.29
C GLY A 19 -0.83 -53.09 -13.15
N ALA A 20 -0.36 -52.35 -12.13
CA ALA A 20 1.03 -52.14 -11.82
C ALA A 20 1.49 -53.04 -10.65
N GLY A 21 2.70 -53.61 -10.73
CA GLY A 21 3.29 -54.40 -9.65
C GLY A 21 4.04 -53.58 -8.60
N SER A 22 4.47 -52.39 -8.96
CA SER A 22 5.21 -51.50 -8.10
C SER A 22 4.97 -50.00 -8.48
N LEU A 23 5.37 -49.06 -7.62
CA LEU A 23 5.34 -47.64 -7.94
C LEU A 23 6.27 -47.31 -9.13
N GLU A 24 7.38 -48.01 -9.25
CA GLU A 24 8.35 -47.86 -10.36
C GLU A 24 7.71 -48.17 -11.71
N ASP A 25 6.75 -49.14 -11.76
CA ASP A 25 6.06 -49.45 -12.98
C ASP A 25 5.26 -48.29 -13.58
N LEU A 26 4.81 -47.38 -12.73
CA LEU A 26 4.07 -46.19 -13.15
C LEU A 26 4.99 -45.16 -13.88
N PHE A 27 6.29 -45.29 -13.72
CA PHE A 27 7.29 -44.43 -14.35
C PHE A 27 7.95 -45.02 -15.61
N LYS A 28 7.48 -46.17 -16.10
CA LYS A 28 8.00 -46.85 -17.32
C LYS A 28 7.90 -45.97 -18.58
N GLY A 29 7.00 -44.98 -18.59
CA GLY A 29 6.90 -44.03 -19.69
C GLY A 29 7.94 -42.92 -19.73
N ILE A 30 8.78 -42.82 -18.69
CA ILE A 30 9.90 -41.86 -18.64
C ILE A 30 11.11 -42.52 -19.28
N PRO A 31 11.73 -41.90 -20.31
CA PRO A 31 12.92 -42.42 -20.94
C PRO A 31 14.06 -42.69 -19.93
N GLU A 32 14.76 -43.85 -20.10
CA GLU A 32 15.87 -44.24 -19.19
C GLU A 32 17.04 -43.24 -19.21
N GLU A 33 17.18 -42.49 -20.29
CA GLU A 33 18.21 -41.44 -20.44
C GLU A 33 17.97 -40.24 -19.51
N ILE A 34 16.77 -40.09 -18.96
CA ILE A 34 16.46 -39.05 -17.97
C ILE A 34 16.87 -39.56 -16.59
N PRO A 35 17.97 -39.03 -16.01
CA PRO A 35 18.45 -39.50 -14.71
C PRO A 35 17.41 -39.23 -13.62
N ARG A 36 17.04 -40.26 -12.88
CA ARG A 36 16.26 -40.10 -11.65
C ARG A 36 17.13 -39.39 -10.61
N VAL A 37 16.81 -38.13 -10.31
CA VAL A 37 17.51 -37.38 -9.30
C VAL A 37 17.17 -37.94 -7.92
N LYS A 38 18.15 -38.48 -7.22
CA LYS A 38 18.02 -38.79 -5.80
C LYS A 38 18.28 -37.49 -5.02
N LEU A 39 17.23 -36.98 -4.40
CA LEU A 39 17.35 -35.78 -3.57
C LEU A 39 18.09 -36.14 -2.26
N ASP A 40 19.21 -35.48 -2.01
CA ASP A 40 19.94 -35.55 -0.75
C ASP A 40 19.38 -34.46 0.19
N LEU A 41 18.17 -34.72 0.69
CA LEU A 41 17.49 -33.86 1.64
C LEU A 41 17.53 -34.51 3.03
N PRO A 42 17.67 -33.72 4.10
CA PRO A 42 17.52 -34.23 5.45
C PRO A 42 16.10 -34.78 5.69
N GLU A 43 15.96 -35.65 6.65
CA GLU A 43 14.62 -36.10 7.08
C GLU A 43 13.76 -34.91 7.51
N GLY A 44 12.45 -34.99 7.25
CA GLY A 44 11.50 -33.98 7.64
C GLY A 44 11.40 -33.85 9.17
N LEU A 45 11.38 -32.63 9.66
CA LEU A 45 11.17 -32.36 11.09
C LEU A 45 9.72 -32.64 11.48
N SER A 46 9.51 -32.99 12.74
CA SER A 46 8.16 -32.97 13.33
C SER A 46 7.63 -31.53 13.36
N GLU A 47 6.32 -31.34 13.40
CA GLU A 47 5.71 -30.00 13.51
C GLU A 47 6.26 -29.20 14.70
N GLN A 48 6.45 -29.86 15.85
CA GLN A 48 7.02 -29.23 17.05
C GLN A 48 8.45 -28.72 16.82
N GLU A 49 9.30 -29.53 16.19
CA GLU A 49 10.69 -29.16 15.89
C GLU A 49 10.75 -28.04 14.85
N LEU A 50 9.93 -28.15 13.79
CA LEU A 50 9.83 -27.11 12.76
C LEU A 50 9.40 -25.76 13.35
N VAL A 51 8.37 -25.75 14.19
CA VAL A 51 7.91 -24.51 14.87
C VAL A 51 9.00 -23.95 15.79
N ALA A 52 9.75 -24.79 16.49
CA ALA A 52 10.84 -24.33 17.36
C ALA A 52 11.97 -23.70 16.54
N GLU A 53 12.38 -24.33 15.43
CA GLU A 53 13.44 -23.83 14.54
C GLU A 53 13.03 -22.52 13.88
N LEU A 54 11.81 -22.43 13.31
CA LEU A 54 11.32 -21.20 12.69
C LEU A 54 11.18 -20.04 13.69
N LYS A 55 10.77 -20.32 14.93
CA LYS A 55 10.79 -19.31 16.01
C LYS A 55 12.21 -18.85 16.34
N GLN A 56 13.19 -19.74 16.32
CA GLN A 56 14.60 -19.39 16.56
C GLN A 56 15.12 -18.49 15.44
N LEU A 57 14.86 -18.84 14.17
CA LEU A 57 15.20 -18.00 13.02
C LEU A 57 14.47 -16.64 13.06
N GLY A 58 13.18 -16.64 13.40
CA GLY A 58 12.40 -15.42 13.55
C GLY A 58 12.98 -14.44 14.58
N ARG A 59 13.59 -14.94 15.67
CA ARG A 59 14.22 -14.08 16.69
C ARG A 59 15.50 -13.37 16.23
N LEU A 60 16.04 -13.72 15.07
CA LEU A 60 17.16 -12.99 14.46
C LEU A 60 16.69 -11.66 13.83
N ASN A 61 15.39 -11.51 13.59
CA ASN A 61 14.81 -10.27 13.08
C ASN A 61 14.50 -9.31 14.23
N ILE A 62 14.47 -8.02 13.88
CA ILE A 62 14.01 -6.95 14.76
C ILE A 62 12.57 -6.64 14.39
N SER A 63 11.65 -6.79 15.34
CA SER A 63 10.23 -6.54 15.12
C SER A 63 9.72 -5.35 15.94
N ALA A 64 8.63 -4.74 15.47
CA ALA A 64 7.94 -3.68 16.18
C ALA A 64 7.20 -4.17 17.45
N ASP A 65 7.12 -5.49 17.69
CA ASP A 65 6.57 -6.07 18.90
C ASP A 65 7.58 -6.02 20.07
N ASP A 66 8.88 -6.09 19.73
CA ASP A 66 9.98 -6.13 20.71
C ASP A 66 10.68 -4.78 20.87
N TYR A 67 10.48 -3.86 19.93
CA TYR A 67 11.15 -2.56 19.85
C TYR A 67 10.16 -1.41 19.71
N ASP A 68 10.46 -0.28 20.35
CA ASP A 68 9.74 0.96 20.11
C ASP A 68 10.04 1.47 18.69
N ASN A 69 9.09 1.36 17.79
CA ASN A 69 9.27 1.70 16.38
C ASN A 69 8.85 3.14 16.07
N TYR A 70 9.79 3.94 15.55
CA TYR A 70 9.59 5.31 15.07
C TYR A 70 9.87 5.44 13.57
N LEU A 71 9.92 4.32 12.85
CA LEU A 71 10.06 4.27 11.40
C LEU A 71 8.69 4.40 10.75
N GLY A 72 8.59 5.22 9.70
CA GLY A 72 7.42 5.41 8.88
C GLY A 72 7.78 5.27 7.40
N ALA A 73 7.69 6.38 6.65
CA ALA A 73 8.04 6.45 5.24
C ALA A 73 7.15 5.58 4.34
N GLY A 74 5.84 5.74 4.48
CA GLY A 74 4.84 5.10 3.62
C GLY A 74 4.25 3.80 4.15
N SER A 75 4.86 3.20 5.19
CA SER A 75 4.32 2.04 5.91
C SER A 75 4.30 2.35 7.40
N TYR A 76 3.18 2.13 8.05
CA TYR A 76 2.93 2.66 9.39
C TYR A 76 2.44 1.58 10.35
N GLN A 77 2.97 1.62 11.57
CA GLN A 77 2.45 0.81 12.67
C GLN A 77 1.21 1.50 13.25
N HIS A 78 0.03 0.91 13.02
CA HIS A 78 -1.23 1.32 13.64
C HIS A 78 -1.82 0.18 14.46
N PHE A 79 -2.65 0.52 15.44
CA PHE A 79 -3.39 -0.49 16.19
C PHE A 79 -4.47 -1.12 15.30
N ILE A 80 -4.48 -2.44 15.23
CA ILE A 80 -5.47 -3.21 14.47
C ILE A 80 -6.42 -3.86 15.46
N PRO A 81 -7.69 -3.44 15.53
CA PRO A 81 -8.68 -4.06 16.40
C PRO A 81 -8.84 -5.55 16.09
N GLN A 82 -8.95 -6.38 17.12
CA GLN A 82 -9.05 -7.84 16.97
C GLN A 82 -10.21 -8.28 16.06
N ILE A 83 -11.28 -7.50 16.00
CA ILE A 83 -12.43 -7.76 15.11
C ILE A 83 -12.01 -7.84 13.64
N VAL A 84 -10.98 -7.09 13.21
CA VAL A 84 -10.46 -7.11 11.83
C VAL A 84 -9.89 -8.48 11.50
N THR A 85 -9.01 -8.98 12.35
CA THR A 85 -8.39 -10.30 12.16
C THR A 85 -9.42 -11.43 12.28
N TYR A 86 -10.33 -11.32 13.26
CA TYR A 86 -11.36 -12.32 13.48
C TYR A 86 -12.31 -12.45 12.28
N LEU A 87 -12.87 -11.35 11.79
CA LEU A 87 -13.80 -11.40 10.65
C LEU A 87 -13.09 -11.75 9.34
N ALA A 88 -11.91 -11.18 9.09
CA ALA A 88 -11.15 -11.49 7.88
C ALA A 88 -10.67 -12.96 7.81
N GLY A 89 -10.51 -13.62 8.96
CA GLY A 89 -10.13 -15.03 9.05
C GLY A 89 -11.28 -16.02 8.92
N ARG A 90 -12.51 -15.57 8.71
CA ARG A 90 -13.66 -16.48 8.55
C ARG A 90 -13.61 -17.23 7.22
N GLY A 91 -13.99 -18.51 7.25
CA GLY A 91 -13.97 -19.41 6.09
C GLY A 91 -14.78 -18.89 4.89
N GLU A 92 -15.83 -18.12 5.14
CA GLU A 92 -16.70 -17.55 4.10
C GLU A 92 -15.96 -16.60 3.15
N PHE A 93 -14.85 -15.98 3.61
CA PHE A 93 -14.00 -15.11 2.81
C PHE A 93 -12.77 -15.81 2.22
N ALA A 94 -12.51 -17.07 2.60
CA ALA A 94 -11.33 -17.82 2.17
C ALA A 94 -11.58 -18.74 0.97
N THR A 95 -12.76 -18.67 0.33
CA THR A 95 -13.22 -19.64 -0.66
C THR A 95 -13.01 -19.22 -2.10
N ALA A 96 -12.79 -17.95 -2.40
CA ALA A 96 -12.67 -17.45 -3.76
C ALA A 96 -11.36 -16.67 -3.94
N TYR A 97 -10.50 -17.15 -4.85
CA TYR A 97 -9.34 -16.38 -5.30
C TYR A 97 -9.77 -15.13 -6.11
N THR A 98 -10.67 -15.35 -7.07
CA THR A 98 -11.34 -14.28 -7.81
C THR A 98 -12.82 -14.60 -7.93
N PRO A 99 -13.73 -13.70 -7.54
CA PRO A 99 -15.17 -13.96 -7.53
C PRO A 99 -15.78 -13.84 -8.92
N TYR A 100 -15.35 -14.64 -9.90
CA TYR A 100 -15.88 -14.61 -11.27
C TYR A 100 -17.33 -15.08 -11.35
N GLN A 101 -17.68 -16.11 -10.57
CA GLN A 101 -19.04 -16.62 -10.52
C GLN A 101 -19.84 -15.86 -9.47
N ALA A 102 -20.63 -14.89 -9.94
CA ALA A 102 -21.41 -14.02 -9.07
C ALA A 102 -22.37 -14.82 -8.18
N GLU A 103 -22.94 -15.91 -8.70
CA GLU A 103 -23.89 -16.79 -7.99
C GLU A 103 -23.29 -17.42 -6.74
N ALA A 104 -22.00 -17.75 -6.78
CA ALA A 104 -21.29 -18.42 -5.69
C ALA A 104 -20.55 -17.45 -4.74
N SER A 105 -20.39 -16.19 -5.12
CA SER A 105 -19.46 -15.25 -4.46
C SER A 105 -20.11 -13.93 -4.05
N GLN A 106 -21.39 -13.90 -3.80
CA GLN A 106 -22.13 -12.67 -3.47
C GLN A 106 -21.55 -11.94 -2.24
N GLY A 107 -21.19 -12.66 -1.17
CA GLY A 107 -20.60 -12.05 0.03
C GLY A 107 -19.25 -11.38 -0.26
N THR A 108 -18.36 -12.03 -1.01
CA THR A 108 -17.07 -11.44 -1.42
C THR A 108 -17.26 -10.24 -2.33
N LEU A 109 -18.16 -10.32 -3.31
CA LEU A 109 -18.48 -9.21 -4.22
C LEU A 109 -19.09 -8.02 -3.47
N GLN A 110 -19.99 -8.27 -2.54
CA GLN A 110 -20.56 -7.23 -1.69
C GLN A 110 -19.47 -6.53 -0.87
N THR A 111 -18.57 -7.28 -0.25
CA THR A 111 -17.45 -6.71 0.52
C THR A 111 -16.55 -5.82 -0.35
N ILE A 112 -16.25 -6.24 -1.57
CA ILE A 112 -15.47 -5.41 -2.51
C ILE A 112 -16.24 -4.13 -2.85
N TYR A 113 -17.55 -4.22 -3.07
CA TYR A 113 -18.39 -3.05 -3.34
C TYR A 113 -18.44 -2.09 -2.15
N GLU A 114 -18.51 -2.61 -0.93
CA GLU A 114 -18.47 -1.83 0.30
C GLU A 114 -17.10 -1.15 0.49
N TYR A 115 -15.99 -1.87 0.25
CA TYR A 115 -14.66 -1.29 0.23
C TYR A 115 -14.56 -0.12 -0.77
N GLN A 116 -15.00 -0.33 -2.01
CA GLN A 116 -15.04 0.74 -3.04
C GLN A 116 -15.83 1.96 -2.56
N THR A 117 -16.97 1.72 -1.91
CA THR A 117 -17.82 2.79 -1.35
C THR A 117 -17.11 3.56 -0.25
N LEU A 118 -16.44 2.86 0.67
CA LEU A 118 -15.69 3.49 1.77
C LEU A 118 -14.52 4.31 1.26
N ILE A 119 -13.79 3.82 0.27
CA ILE A 119 -12.70 4.59 -0.37
C ILE A 119 -13.26 5.83 -1.09
N CYS A 120 -14.40 5.73 -1.79
CA CYS A 120 -15.06 6.89 -2.39
C CYS A 120 -15.47 7.92 -1.33
N GLN A 121 -16.07 7.49 -0.22
CA GLN A 121 -16.47 8.37 0.88
C GLN A 121 -15.26 9.06 1.54
N LEU A 122 -14.16 8.31 1.73
CA LEU A 122 -12.95 8.82 2.34
C LEU A 122 -12.24 9.85 1.47
N THR A 123 -12.20 9.60 0.17
CA THR A 123 -11.49 10.45 -0.80
C THR A 123 -12.35 11.54 -1.45
N GLY A 124 -13.67 11.49 -1.28
CA GLY A 124 -14.62 12.38 -1.95
C GLY A 124 -14.70 12.16 -3.47
N MET A 125 -14.21 11.00 -3.96
CA MET A 125 -14.24 10.63 -5.36
C MET A 125 -15.50 9.87 -5.73
N ASP A 126 -15.81 9.84 -7.05
CA ASP A 126 -17.06 9.23 -7.54
C ASP A 126 -16.97 7.70 -7.62
N ILE A 127 -15.79 7.17 -7.92
CA ILE A 127 -15.58 5.74 -8.19
C ILE A 127 -14.23 5.27 -7.63
N SER A 128 -14.21 4.08 -7.05
CA SER A 128 -13.01 3.35 -6.66
C SER A 128 -13.01 1.94 -7.24
N ASN A 129 -11.84 1.40 -7.55
CA ASN A 129 -11.67 0.01 -7.93
C ASN A 129 -11.60 -0.93 -6.71
N ALA A 130 -11.49 -2.24 -6.96
CA ALA A 130 -11.39 -3.28 -5.94
C ALA A 130 -10.06 -3.30 -5.17
N SER A 131 -9.09 -2.57 -5.55
CA SER A 131 -7.72 -2.28 -5.09
C SER A 131 -6.66 -2.54 -6.16
N LEU A 132 -5.47 -2.08 -5.88
CA LEU A 132 -4.22 -2.37 -6.59
C LEU A 132 -3.21 -2.99 -5.61
N TYR A 133 -1.97 -3.26 -6.05
CA TYR A 133 -0.99 -3.99 -5.24
C TYR A 133 -0.47 -3.14 -4.07
N ASP A 134 -0.08 -1.90 -4.35
CA ASP A 134 0.43 -0.94 -3.37
C ASP A 134 0.24 0.51 -3.83
N GLY A 135 0.59 1.46 -2.98
CA GLY A 135 0.48 2.89 -3.28
C GLY A 135 1.36 3.33 -4.45
N ALA A 136 2.53 2.74 -4.63
CA ALA A 136 3.46 3.08 -5.72
C ALA A 136 2.90 2.66 -7.08
N THR A 137 2.39 1.43 -7.19
CA THR A 137 1.73 0.94 -8.41
C THR A 137 0.42 1.67 -8.67
N ALA A 138 -0.34 2.02 -7.63
CA ALA A 138 -1.54 2.84 -7.77
C ALA A 138 -1.24 4.21 -8.37
N LEU A 139 -0.12 4.83 -7.97
CA LEU A 139 0.32 6.11 -8.51
C LEU A 139 0.76 6.01 -9.97
N ALA A 140 1.56 5.00 -10.32
CA ALA A 140 2.00 4.74 -11.69
C ALA A 140 0.81 4.45 -12.62
N GLU A 141 -0.14 3.64 -12.18
CA GLU A 141 -1.36 3.34 -12.93
C GLU A 141 -2.28 4.55 -13.09
N ALA A 142 -2.29 5.49 -12.14
CA ALA A 142 -3.03 6.75 -12.28
C ALA A 142 -2.49 7.58 -13.43
N LEU A 143 -1.18 7.69 -13.57
CA LEU A 143 -0.55 8.38 -14.69
C LEU A 143 -0.80 7.67 -16.02
N LEU A 144 -0.66 6.35 -16.07
CA LEU A 144 -1.00 5.56 -17.26
C LEU A 144 -2.48 5.69 -17.65
N ALA A 145 -3.40 5.75 -16.68
CA ALA A 145 -4.82 5.96 -16.95
C ALA A 145 -5.08 7.31 -17.63
N VAL A 146 -4.39 8.37 -17.20
CA VAL A 146 -4.46 9.71 -17.82
C VAL A 146 -3.86 9.70 -19.23
N CYS A 147 -2.69 9.08 -19.44
CA CYS A 147 -2.08 8.94 -20.75
C CYS A 147 -3.04 8.26 -21.75
N ARG A 148 -3.68 7.16 -21.32
CA ARG A 148 -4.68 6.44 -22.14
C ARG A 148 -5.95 7.24 -22.38
N ALA A 149 -6.39 8.08 -21.42
CA ALA A 149 -7.59 8.88 -21.56
C ALA A 149 -7.45 9.93 -22.65
N ARG A 150 -6.25 10.47 -22.80
CA ARG A 150 -5.96 11.53 -23.78
C ARG A 150 -5.58 11.01 -25.16
N SER A 151 -5.28 9.70 -25.32
CA SER A 151 -4.79 9.11 -26.58
C SER A 151 -3.56 9.87 -27.14
N ILE A 152 -2.72 10.41 -26.27
CA ILE A 152 -1.58 11.25 -26.63
C ILE A 152 -0.33 10.39 -26.70
N SER A 153 0.39 10.47 -27.81
CA SER A 153 1.79 10.08 -27.92
C SER A 153 2.63 11.33 -27.68
N GLY A 154 3.16 11.49 -26.46
CA GLY A 154 3.95 12.65 -26.06
C GLY A 154 3.23 13.51 -25.01
N GLY A 155 3.97 14.44 -24.40
CA GLY A 155 3.50 15.36 -23.39
C GLY A 155 4.32 15.29 -22.10
N ARG A 156 3.97 16.13 -21.14
CA ARG A 156 4.73 16.33 -19.92
C ARG A 156 3.90 15.95 -18.70
N ILE A 157 4.53 15.22 -17.79
CA ILE A 157 3.99 14.95 -16.44
C ILE A 157 4.86 15.72 -15.44
N MET A 158 4.24 16.56 -14.62
CA MET A 158 4.89 17.27 -13.54
C MET A 158 4.67 16.50 -12.23
N ILE A 159 5.76 16.06 -11.57
CA ILE A 159 5.72 15.32 -10.32
C ILE A 159 6.50 16.05 -9.23
N SER A 160 5.87 16.28 -8.06
CA SER A 160 6.58 16.92 -6.97
C SER A 160 7.71 16.04 -6.43
N ARG A 161 8.87 16.67 -6.17
CA ARG A 161 10.00 16.05 -5.52
C ARG A 161 9.68 15.55 -4.10
N THR A 162 8.64 16.11 -3.47
CA THR A 162 8.15 15.73 -2.15
C THR A 162 7.27 14.47 -2.15
N VAL A 163 6.95 13.92 -3.33
CA VAL A 163 6.35 12.58 -3.46
C VAL A 163 7.36 11.52 -3.01
N HIS A 164 6.88 10.47 -2.37
CA HIS A 164 7.70 9.36 -1.87
C HIS A 164 8.74 8.91 -2.92
N PRO A 165 10.05 8.87 -2.60
CA PRO A 165 11.10 8.62 -3.58
C PRO A 165 10.96 7.26 -4.28
N SER A 166 10.60 6.19 -3.56
CA SER A 166 10.36 4.89 -4.18
C SER A 166 9.14 4.91 -5.12
N TYR A 167 8.12 5.71 -4.82
CA TYR A 167 6.97 5.87 -5.72
C TYR A 167 7.38 6.57 -7.02
N ARG A 168 8.24 7.58 -6.93
CA ARG A 168 8.80 8.26 -8.11
C ARG A 168 9.64 7.30 -8.99
N GLU A 169 10.42 6.40 -8.37
CA GLU A 169 11.17 5.36 -9.12
C GLU A 169 10.24 4.34 -9.80
N VAL A 170 9.18 3.91 -9.15
CA VAL A 170 8.16 3.04 -9.78
C VAL A 170 7.48 3.75 -10.95
N VAL A 171 7.10 5.03 -10.77
CA VAL A 171 6.55 5.85 -11.85
C VAL A 171 7.50 5.93 -13.05
N LYS A 172 8.79 6.17 -12.83
CA LYS A 172 9.80 6.18 -13.90
C LYS A 172 9.83 4.86 -14.64
N THR A 173 9.86 3.73 -13.90
CA THR A 173 9.88 2.38 -14.49
C THR A 173 8.66 2.13 -15.38
N TYR A 174 7.46 2.52 -14.90
CA TYR A 174 6.22 2.32 -15.66
C TYR A 174 6.11 3.23 -16.90
N LEU A 175 6.69 4.42 -16.83
CA LEU A 175 6.64 5.40 -17.92
C LEU A 175 7.83 5.30 -18.88
N ASP A 176 8.81 4.47 -18.62
CA ASP A 176 10.04 4.33 -19.44
C ASP A 176 9.74 4.02 -20.93
N THR A 177 8.68 3.27 -21.17
CA THR A 177 8.21 2.95 -22.53
C THR A 177 7.15 3.91 -23.06
N ALA A 178 6.69 4.85 -22.24
CA ALA A 178 5.74 5.86 -22.66
C ALA A 178 6.47 7.09 -23.23
N ALA A 179 5.99 7.62 -24.34
CA ALA A 179 6.58 8.81 -24.94
C ALA A 179 6.15 10.08 -24.19
N VAL A 180 6.48 10.17 -22.89
CA VAL A 180 6.14 11.31 -22.02
C VAL A 180 7.37 11.79 -21.25
N ASP A 181 7.50 13.10 -21.08
CA ASP A 181 8.55 13.72 -20.30
C ASP A 181 8.13 13.84 -18.84
N LEU A 182 8.97 13.33 -17.93
CA LEU A 182 8.75 13.47 -16.50
C LEU A 182 9.56 14.66 -15.96
N VAL A 183 8.87 15.72 -15.54
CA VAL A 183 9.46 16.95 -14.99
C VAL A 183 9.27 16.96 -13.47
N GLU A 184 10.38 17.01 -12.74
CA GLU A 184 10.36 17.13 -11.29
C GLU A 184 10.07 18.56 -10.88
N ILE A 185 9.04 18.77 -10.05
CA ILE A 185 8.76 20.04 -9.40
C ILE A 185 9.65 20.14 -8.15
N PRO A 186 10.50 21.16 -8.02
CA PRO A 186 11.36 21.32 -6.84
C PRO A 186 10.54 21.52 -5.56
N ASP A 187 11.19 21.41 -4.42
CA ASP A 187 10.61 21.77 -3.13
C ASP A 187 11.22 23.06 -2.56
N GLN A 188 10.40 23.77 -1.81
CA GLN A 188 10.82 24.91 -1.00
C GLN A 188 10.44 24.65 0.46
N ASN A 189 11.43 24.59 1.34
CA ASN A 189 11.22 24.31 2.77
C ASN A 189 10.36 23.06 3.02
N GLY A 190 10.59 21.99 2.24
CA GLY A 190 9.94 20.68 2.37
C GLY A 190 8.52 20.59 1.82
N ILE A 191 8.06 21.55 1.04
CA ILE A 191 6.78 21.50 0.31
C ILE A 191 6.98 21.81 -1.17
N CYS A 192 6.06 21.35 -2.01
CA CYS A 192 6.02 21.55 -3.45
C CYS A 192 6.10 23.05 -3.81
N ASP A 193 6.99 23.40 -4.73
CA ASP A 193 7.09 24.76 -5.28
C ASP A 193 5.92 25.05 -6.24
N ILE A 194 4.88 25.70 -5.72
CA ILE A 194 3.69 26.05 -6.50
C ILE A 194 3.99 27.12 -7.54
N ASP A 195 4.93 28.01 -7.29
CA ASP A 195 5.29 29.05 -8.25
C ASP A 195 6.01 28.42 -9.46
N PHE A 196 6.87 27.44 -9.24
CA PHE A 196 7.42 26.63 -10.33
C PHE A 196 6.32 25.97 -11.17
N VAL A 197 5.26 25.45 -10.55
CA VAL A 197 4.12 24.89 -11.28
C VAL A 197 3.44 25.95 -12.13
N LYS A 198 3.14 27.14 -11.56
CA LYS A 198 2.50 28.27 -12.28
C LYS A 198 3.27 28.69 -13.51
N ASP A 199 4.61 28.77 -13.38
CA ASP A 199 5.50 29.27 -14.42
C ASP A 199 5.76 28.23 -15.54
N ASN A 200 5.64 26.94 -15.24
CA ASN A 200 6.02 25.86 -16.17
C ASN A 200 4.84 25.03 -16.71
N ILE A 201 3.65 25.17 -16.15
CA ILE A 201 2.48 24.45 -16.62
C ILE A 201 1.96 25.04 -17.94
N ASP A 202 1.76 24.18 -18.96
CA ASP A 202 1.32 24.59 -20.28
C ASP A 202 0.36 23.55 -20.92
N ASN A 203 -0.06 23.79 -22.15
CA ASN A 203 -0.97 22.90 -22.89
C ASN A 203 -0.36 21.54 -23.23
N ASN A 204 0.97 21.38 -23.13
CA ASN A 204 1.66 20.10 -23.27
C ASN A 204 1.70 19.29 -21.96
N THR A 205 1.30 19.90 -20.83
CA THR A 205 1.21 19.23 -19.54
C THR A 205 -0.03 18.34 -19.52
N ILE A 206 0.18 17.04 -19.27
CA ILE A 206 -0.91 16.03 -19.23
C ILE A 206 -1.35 15.72 -17.80
N ALA A 207 -0.47 15.83 -16.83
CA ALA A 207 -0.79 15.64 -15.42
C ALA A 207 0.12 16.44 -14.50
N VAL A 208 -0.40 16.82 -13.33
CA VAL A 208 0.36 17.33 -12.19
C VAL A 208 0.08 16.41 -11.00
N LEU A 209 1.16 15.93 -10.38
CA LEU A 209 1.11 14.93 -9.33
C LEU A 209 1.79 15.44 -8.06
N VAL A 210 1.06 15.36 -6.93
CA VAL A 210 1.51 15.77 -5.59
C VAL A 210 1.15 14.69 -4.56
N GLN A 211 1.70 14.82 -3.36
CA GLN A 211 1.38 13.95 -2.22
C GLN A 211 1.06 14.80 -0.99
N ASN A 212 0.02 14.41 -0.23
CA ASN A 212 -0.34 15.12 1.01
C ASN A 212 -0.93 14.17 2.08
N PRO A 213 -0.38 14.07 3.29
CA PRO A 213 0.94 14.60 3.67
C PRO A 213 2.04 14.08 2.74
N ASN A 214 3.07 14.87 2.51
CA ASN A 214 4.16 14.50 1.61
C ASN A 214 5.17 13.55 2.29
N PHE A 215 6.22 13.15 1.59
CA PHE A 215 7.22 12.22 2.11
C PHE A 215 7.97 12.73 3.34
N PHE A 216 8.08 14.03 3.50
CA PHE A 216 8.69 14.65 4.70
C PHE A 216 7.70 14.80 5.86
N GLY A 217 6.45 14.35 5.68
CA GLY A 217 5.35 14.51 6.63
C GLY A 217 4.66 15.88 6.57
N CYS A 218 5.18 16.82 5.77
CA CYS A 218 4.64 18.17 5.66
C CYS A 218 3.27 18.19 4.96
N LEU A 219 2.42 19.14 5.36
CA LEU A 219 1.17 19.42 4.69
C LEU A 219 1.41 20.41 3.55
N GLU A 220 0.96 20.04 2.36
CA GLU A 220 1.13 20.75 1.11
C GLU A 220 -0.03 21.71 0.82
N PRO A 221 0.19 22.83 0.12
CA PRO A 221 -0.87 23.71 -0.36
C PRO A 221 -1.57 23.13 -1.60
N VAL A 222 -2.00 21.86 -1.51
CA VAL A 222 -2.49 21.07 -2.64
C VAL A 222 -3.75 21.60 -3.31
N TRP A 223 -4.53 22.46 -2.62
CA TRP A 223 -5.75 23.06 -3.20
C TRP A 223 -5.46 24.01 -4.37
N GLU A 224 -4.20 24.44 -4.56
CA GLU A 224 -3.80 25.26 -5.71
C GLU A 224 -3.60 24.47 -6.97
N ILE A 225 -3.35 23.15 -6.90
CA ILE A 225 -3.05 22.29 -8.05
C ILE A 225 -4.24 22.07 -8.98
N PRO A 226 -5.45 21.65 -8.53
CA PRO A 226 -6.55 21.38 -9.44
C PRO A 226 -6.96 22.56 -10.33
N PRO A 227 -7.06 23.83 -9.83
CA PRO A 227 -7.38 24.95 -10.72
C PRO A 227 -6.27 25.24 -11.73
N LEU A 228 -4.98 25.07 -11.38
CA LEU A 228 -3.87 25.25 -12.31
C LEU A 228 -3.90 24.19 -13.42
N ALA A 229 -4.02 22.91 -13.05
CA ALA A 229 -4.12 21.81 -13.99
C ALA A 229 -5.31 21.98 -14.96
N ARG A 230 -6.49 22.33 -14.44
CA ARG A 230 -7.70 22.52 -15.23
C ARG A 230 -7.58 23.61 -16.30
N LYS A 231 -6.85 24.71 -16.04
CA LYS A 231 -6.65 25.81 -17.00
C LYS A 231 -6.01 25.34 -18.31
N VAL A 232 -5.10 24.37 -18.24
CA VAL A 232 -4.39 23.83 -19.40
C VAL A 232 -4.97 22.46 -19.82
N GLY A 233 -6.06 22.04 -19.17
CA GLY A 233 -6.66 20.74 -19.39
C GLY A 233 -5.81 19.57 -18.86
N ALA A 234 -4.82 19.74 -18.00
CA ALA A 234 -4.07 18.69 -17.34
C ALA A 234 -4.91 17.98 -16.26
N ALA A 235 -4.61 16.72 -16.01
CA ALA A 235 -5.18 16.00 -14.87
C ALA A 235 -4.44 16.34 -13.57
N SER A 236 -5.18 16.47 -12.48
CA SER A 236 -4.64 16.64 -11.14
C SER A 236 -4.70 15.32 -10.37
N ILE A 237 -3.56 14.84 -9.92
CA ILE A 237 -3.42 13.55 -9.20
C ILE A 237 -2.83 13.81 -7.82
N ILE A 238 -3.40 13.17 -6.82
CA ILE A 238 -2.89 13.25 -5.45
C ILE A 238 -2.68 11.87 -4.83
N SER A 239 -1.53 11.67 -4.21
CA SER A 239 -1.29 10.55 -3.29
C SER A 239 -1.57 11.01 -1.87
N VAL A 240 -2.31 10.20 -1.09
CA VAL A 240 -2.71 10.57 0.28
C VAL A 240 -2.46 9.45 1.28
N ASN A 241 -2.18 9.83 2.52
CA ASN A 241 -2.27 8.92 3.67
C ASN A 241 -3.75 8.82 4.08
N PRO A 242 -4.38 7.63 4.03
CA PRO A 242 -5.81 7.51 4.27
C PRO A 242 -6.25 7.86 5.70
N ILE A 243 -5.38 7.65 6.71
CA ILE A 243 -5.69 8.04 8.10
C ILE A 243 -5.76 9.55 8.24
N SER A 244 -4.91 10.30 7.53
CA SER A 244 -4.92 11.76 7.59
C SER A 244 -6.23 12.38 7.11
N LEU A 245 -6.98 11.67 6.25
CA LEU A 245 -8.28 12.12 5.76
C LEU A 245 -9.38 12.11 6.84
N GLY A 246 -9.09 11.57 8.03
CA GLY A 246 -9.96 11.75 9.21
C GLY A 246 -10.09 13.20 9.66
N ILE A 247 -9.10 14.05 9.34
CA ILE A 247 -9.04 15.48 9.72
C ILE A 247 -8.71 16.42 8.56
N LEU A 248 -8.07 15.92 7.50
CA LEU A 248 -7.76 16.74 6.34
C LEU A 248 -8.94 16.74 5.35
N ARG A 249 -9.01 17.80 4.55
CA ARG A 249 -10.00 17.90 3.49
C ARG A 249 -9.78 16.82 2.43
N ASP A 250 -10.86 16.18 2.01
CA ASP A 250 -10.81 15.11 1.00
C ASP A 250 -10.41 15.64 -0.40
N PRO A 251 -9.68 14.84 -1.18
CA PRO A 251 -9.23 15.20 -2.53
C PRO A 251 -10.36 15.60 -3.49
N GLY A 252 -11.48 14.89 -3.41
CA GLY A 252 -12.62 15.13 -4.29
C GLY A 252 -13.21 16.51 -4.13
N SER A 253 -13.40 16.98 -2.88
CA SER A 253 -13.90 18.33 -2.57
C SER A 253 -12.90 19.44 -2.93
N MET A 254 -11.60 19.12 -2.98
CA MET A 254 -10.56 20.02 -3.46
C MET A 254 -10.49 20.11 -4.99
N GLY A 255 -11.17 19.21 -5.72
CA GLY A 255 -11.28 19.23 -7.16
C GLY A 255 -10.24 18.39 -7.92
N PHE A 256 -9.56 17.47 -7.25
CA PHE A 256 -8.68 16.50 -7.88
C PHE A 256 -9.44 15.53 -8.78
N ASP A 257 -8.78 15.05 -9.84
CA ASP A 257 -9.34 14.09 -10.80
C ASP A 257 -9.11 12.64 -10.34
N ILE A 258 -7.97 12.37 -9.71
CA ILE A 258 -7.59 11.04 -9.21
C ILE A 258 -6.97 11.17 -7.81
N ALA A 259 -7.39 10.32 -6.89
CA ALA A 259 -6.77 10.11 -5.59
C ALA A 259 -6.28 8.66 -5.48
N VAL A 260 -5.02 8.48 -5.08
CA VAL A 260 -4.38 7.19 -4.85
C VAL A 260 -3.68 7.18 -3.50
N GLY A 261 -3.25 6.03 -3.05
CA GLY A 261 -2.41 5.93 -1.87
C GLY A 261 -2.19 4.50 -1.41
N GLU A 262 -1.46 4.39 -0.30
CA GLU A 262 -1.20 3.13 0.38
C GLU A 262 -2.22 2.93 1.50
N GLY A 263 -3.00 1.87 1.39
CA GLY A 263 -4.02 1.50 2.37
C GLY A 263 -3.56 0.51 3.43
N GLN A 264 -2.26 0.21 3.53
CA GLN A 264 -1.72 -0.67 4.57
C GLN A 264 -2.18 -0.24 5.98
N SER A 265 -2.18 1.05 6.27
CA SER A 265 -2.61 1.62 7.56
C SER A 265 -4.09 1.35 7.91
N LEU A 266 -4.90 0.92 6.96
CA LEU A 266 -6.30 0.57 7.16
C LEU A 266 -6.46 -0.90 7.61
N GLY A 267 -5.87 -1.26 8.75
CA GLY A 267 -6.06 -2.58 9.37
C GLY A 267 -5.19 -3.70 8.80
N ASN A 268 -4.13 -3.40 8.05
CA ASN A 268 -3.14 -4.36 7.59
C ASN A 268 -1.84 -4.22 8.37
N PRO A 269 -1.22 -5.32 8.86
CA PRO A 269 0.09 -5.27 9.50
C PRO A 269 1.18 -4.96 8.47
N MET A 270 2.35 -4.49 8.94
CA MET A 270 3.47 -4.12 8.06
C MET A 270 4.12 -5.30 7.32
N MET A 271 4.14 -6.50 7.91
CA MET A 271 4.54 -7.80 7.33
C MET A 271 5.79 -7.77 6.43
N PHE A 272 6.86 -7.09 6.87
CA PHE A 272 8.15 -7.02 6.16
C PHE A 272 8.07 -6.58 4.68
N GLY A 273 7.11 -5.75 4.34
CA GLY A 273 6.97 -5.19 2.99
C GLY A 273 5.78 -5.71 2.18
N GLY A 274 4.90 -6.46 2.78
CA GLY A 274 3.65 -6.82 2.10
C GLY A 274 3.08 -8.22 2.46
N PRO A 275 1.91 -8.54 1.88
CA PRO A 275 1.18 -7.74 0.89
C PRO A 275 0.61 -6.44 1.48
N TYR A 276 0.61 -5.36 0.67
CA TYR A 276 0.04 -4.06 1.02
C TYR A 276 -1.29 -3.82 0.28
N LEU A 277 -1.72 -2.57 0.15
CA LEU A 277 -3.04 -2.27 -0.39
C LEU A 277 -3.04 -0.93 -1.15
N GLY A 278 -2.80 -0.97 -2.44
CA GLY A 278 -3.00 0.23 -3.26
C GLY A 278 -4.48 0.56 -3.40
N PHE A 279 -4.88 1.79 -3.14
CA PHE A 279 -6.21 2.24 -3.52
C PHE A 279 -6.14 3.25 -4.66
N PHE A 280 -7.17 3.23 -5.49
CA PHE A 280 -7.33 4.12 -6.64
C PHE A 280 -8.79 4.58 -6.69
N ALA A 281 -9.01 5.88 -6.61
CA ALA A 281 -10.32 6.49 -6.78
C ALA A 281 -10.25 7.67 -7.73
N CYS A 282 -11.29 7.90 -8.52
CA CYS A 282 -11.29 8.94 -9.54
C CYS A 282 -12.68 9.53 -9.82
N ARG A 283 -12.71 10.59 -10.63
CA ARG A 283 -13.92 11.15 -11.19
C ARG A 283 -14.57 10.19 -12.20
N LYS A 284 -15.87 10.26 -12.33
CA LYS A 284 -16.69 9.37 -13.17
C LYS A 284 -16.24 9.30 -14.63
N GLU A 285 -15.72 10.38 -15.17
CA GLU A 285 -15.25 10.48 -16.55
C GLU A 285 -14.10 9.50 -16.85
N LEU A 286 -13.32 9.15 -15.83
CA LEU A 286 -12.19 8.24 -15.94
C LEU A 286 -12.55 6.76 -15.75
N LEU A 287 -13.80 6.41 -15.44
CA LEU A 287 -14.27 5.04 -15.15
C LEU A 287 -13.74 3.99 -16.14
N ARG A 288 -13.83 4.28 -17.46
CA ARG A 288 -13.44 3.33 -18.52
C ARG A 288 -11.91 3.21 -18.69
N LYS A 289 -11.14 4.08 -18.06
CA LYS A 289 -9.66 4.12 -18.09
C LYS A 289 -9.04 3.67 -16.78
N MET A 290 -9.85 3.52 -15.74
CA MET A 290 -9.43 3.04 -14.43
C MET A 290 -8.84 1.63 -14.54
N PRO A 291 -7.68 1.34 -13.93
CA PRO A 291 -7.10 -0.01 -13.85
C PRO A 291 -7.85 -0.89 -12.85
N GLY A 292 -7.58 -2.20 -12.90
CA GLY A 292 -8.05 -3.15 -11.92
C GLY A 292 -9.54 -3.50 -12.03
N ARG A 293 -9.97 -4.38 -11.13
CA ARG A 293 -11.34 -4.90 -11.08
C ARG A 293 -12.30 -3.88 -10.48
N LEU A 294 -13.56 -4.00 -10.91
CA LEU A 294 -14.64 -3.16 -10.43
C LEU A 294 -15.88 -4.01 -10.19
N VAL A 295 -16.47 -3.89 -9.01
CA VAL A 295 -17.75 -4.52 -8.67
C VAL A 295 -18.86 -3.52 -8.79
N GLY A 296 -19.94 -3.89 -9.48
CA GLY A 296 -21.17 -3.13 -9.60
C GLY A 296 -22.32 -3.78 -8.86
N ARG A 297 -23.27 -2.96 -8.40
CA ARG A 297 -24.55 -3.42 -7.85
C ARG A 297 -25.56 -3.58 -8.98
N THR A 298 -26.28 -4.69 -8.98
CA THR A 298 -27.32 -5.03 -9.96
C THR A 298 -28.56 -5.59 -9.27
N ARG A 299 -29.53 -6.03 -10.06
CA ARG A 299 -30.68 -6.80 -9.59
C ARG A 299 -30.73 -8.16 -10.29
N ASP A 300 -31.12 -9.19 -9.57
CA ASP A 300 -31.35 -10.51 -10.14
C ASP A 300 -32.72 -10.59 -10.85
N SER A 301 -33.06 -11.77 -11.37
CA SER A 301 -34.32 -12.04 -12.07
C SER A 301 -35.57 -11.91 -11.18
N LYS A 302 -35.40 -11.93 -9.85
CA LYS A 302 -36.46 -11.75 -8.87
C LYS A 302 -36.58 -10.30 -8.38
N GLY A 303 -35.66 -9.42 -8.80
CA GLY A 303 -35.57 -8.03 -8.36
C GLY A 303 -34.75 -7.79 -7.12
N ASP A 304 -34.11 -8.84 -6.55
CA ASP A 304 -33.26 -8.74 -5.36
C ASP A 304 -31.90 -8.09 -5.72
N THR A 305 -31.30 -7.41 -4.74
CA THR A 305 -29.99 -6.79 -4.94
C THR A 305 -28.90 -7.86 -5.05
N GLY A 306 -28.11 -7.76 -6.11
CA GLY A 306 -26.94 -8.60 -6.35
C GLY A 306 -25.71 -7.77 -6.72
N PHE A 307 -24.55 -8.40 -6.68
CA PHE A 307 -23.25 -7.80 -7.01
C PHE A 307 -22.55 -8.63 -8.07
N VAL A 308 -21.88 -7.95 -9.02
CA VAL A 308 -21.19 -8.59 -10.14
C VAL A 308 -19.89 -7.86 -10.46
N LEU A 309 -18.89 -8.59 -10.98
CA LEU A 309 -17.75 -7.97 -11.64
C LEU A 309 -18.24 -7.27 -12.90
N THR A 310 -17.85 -6.01 -13.09
CA THR A 310 -18.26 -5.21 -14.23
C THR A 310 -17.06 -4.67 -15.03
N LEU A 311 -17.30 -4.28 -16.27
CA LEU A 311 -16.28 -3.74 -17.20
C LEU A 311 -15.05 -4.68 -17.37
N GLN A 312 -15.23 -5.99 -17.25
CA GLN A 312 -14.16 -7.01 -17.36
C GLN A 312 -13.44 -6.98 -18.72
N THR A 313 -14.09 -6.46 -19.76
CA THR A 313 -13.48 -6.34 -21.10
C THR A 313 -12.22 -5.46 -21.15
N ARG A 314 -11.88 -4.75 -20.07
CA ARG A 314 -10.63 -3.98 -19.93
C ARG A 314 -9.45 -4.84 -19.46
N GLU A 315 -9.71 -6.03 -18.91
CA GLU A 315 -8.74 -6.85 -18.20
C GLU A 315 -7.91 -7.73 -19.15
N GLN A 316 -6.72 -8.15 -18.70
CA GLN A 316 -5.74 -8.94 -19.48
C GLN A 316 -6.29 -10.26 -20.01
N HIS A 317 -7.09 -10.99 -19.22
CA HIS A 317 -7.61 -12.31 -19.62
C HIS A 317 -8.57 -12.23 -20.81
N ILE A 318 -9.10 -11.04 -21.12
CA ILE A 318 -9.94 -10.78 -22.30
C ILE A 318 -9.16 -10.06 -23.39
N ARG A 319 -8.49 -8.94 -23.06
CA ARG A 319 -7.84 -8.08 -24.05
C ARG A 319 -6.38 -8.38 -24.32
N ARG A 320 -5.74 -9.23 -23.53
CA ARG A 320 -4.34 -9.60 -23.64
C ARG A 320 -3.43 -8.34 -23.70
N GLU A 321 -2.61 -8.20 -24.75
CA GLU A 321 -1.72 -7.04 -24.98
C GLU A 321 -2.44 -5.68 -25.11
N LYS A 322 -3.74 -5.70 -25.41
CA LYS A 322 -4.59 -4.51 -25.51
C LYS A 322 -5.31 -4.14 -24.22
N ALA A 323 -4.98 -4.81 -23.12
CA ALA A 323 -5.58 -4.52 -21.83
C ALA A 323 -5.29 -3.10 -21.35
N THR A 324 -6.17 -2.57 -20.51
CA THR A 324 -6.02 -1.22 -19.96
C THR A 324 -4.82 -1.13 -19.02
N SER A 325 -4.43 -2.24 -18.37
CA SER A 325 -3.36 -2.29 -17.39
C SER A 325 -2.77 -3.70 -17.31
N ASN A 326 -1.55 -3.81 -16.77
CA ASN A 326 -0.90 -5.06 -16.44
C ASN A 326 -1.38 -5.64 -15.11
N ILE A 327 -2.26 -4.96 -14.40
CA ILE A 327 -2.84 -5.46 -13.15
C ILE A 327 -3.68 -6.70 -13.46
N CYS A 328 -3.27 -7.85 -12.92
CA CYS A 328 -3.94 -9.14 -13.11
C CYS A 328 -4.99 -9.40 -12.03
N SER A 329 -4.66 -9.08 -10.78
CA SER A 329 -5.49 -9.30 -9.62
C SER A 329 -5.53 -8.05 -8.74
N ASN A 330 -5.98 -8.20 -7.51
CA ASN A 330 -6.00 -7.16 -6.48
C ASN A 330 -5.66 -7.79 -5.14
N GLU A 331 -5.42 -6.97 -4.12
CA GLU A 331 -5.14 -7.41 -2.76
C GLU A 331 -6.47 -7.63 -1.99
N ALA A 332 -7.25 -8.65 -2.38
CA ALA A 332 -8.62 -8.84 -1.90
C ALA A 332 -8.72 -9.01 -0.39
N LEU A 333 -7.81 -9.78 0.24
CA LEU A 333 -7.79 -9.96 1.70
C LEU A 333 -7.41 -8.66 2.42
N CYS A 334 -6.48 -7.89 1.87
CA CYS A 334 -6.10 -6.59 2.43
C CYS A 334 -7.24 -5.57 2.30
N ALA A 335 -7.96 -5.58 1.17
CA ALA A 335 -9.16 -4.75 0.97
C ALA A 335 -10.30 -5.14 1.93
N LEU A 336 -10.52 -6.44 2.17
CA LEU A 336 -11.46 -6.93 3.18
C LEU A 336 -11.10 -6.42 4.58
N LYS A 337 -9.83 -6.54 4.99
CA LYS A 337 -9.36 -6.01 6.28
C LYS A 337 -9.59 -4.50 6.38
N ALA A 338 -9.28 -3.74 5.31
CA ALA A 338 -9.50 -2.31 5.27
C ALA A 338 -11.00 -1.95 5.37
N CYS A 339 -11.88 -2.69 4.70
CA CYS A 339 -13.31 -2.54 4.81
C CYS A 339 -13.79 -2.74 6.25
N ILE A 340 -13.39 -3.84 6.90
CA ILE A 340 -13.76 -4.15 8.29
C ILE A 340 -13.21 -3.06 9.24
N TYR A 341 -11.96 -2.65 9.04
CA TYR A 341 -11.30 -1.62 9.86
C TYR A 341 -12.04 -0.29 9.80
N LEU A 342 -12.35 0.19 8.60
CA LEU A 342 -13.10 1.44 8.40
C LEU A 342 -14.51 1.36 8.97
N CYS A 343 -15.21 0.22 8.83
CA CYS A 343 -16.50 -0.01 9.44
C CYS A 343 -16.44 -0.03 10.98
N ALA A 344 -15.38 -0.64 11.55
CA ALA A 344 -15.20 -0.72 12.99
C ALA A 344 -14.89 0.66 13.62
N LEU A 345 -14.09 1.48 12.96
CA LEU A 345 -13.80 2.85 13.41
C LEU A 345 -14.95 3.81 13.16
N GLY A 346 -15.59 3.70 12.00
CA GLY A 346 -16.56 4.68 11.55
C GLY A 346 -15.94 6.08 11.40
N LYS A 347 -16.76 7.06 11.10
CA LYS A 347 -16.34 8.45 10.89
C LYS A 347 -15.65 9.06 12.12
N ASN A 348 -16.21 8.83 13.30
CA ASN A 348 -15.71 9.43 14.54
C ASN A 348 -14.40 8.78 14.98
N GLY A 349 -14.34 7.45 14.97
CA GLY A 349 -13.10 6.73 15.33
C GLY A 349 -11.93 7.06 14.41
N LEU A 350 -12.16 7.21 13.09
CA LEU A 350 -11.12 7.63 12.16
C LEU A 350 -10.62 9.05 12.45
N ARG A 351 -11.53 9.97 12.82
CA ARG A 351 -11.15 11.32 13.24
C ARG A 351 -10.31 11.29 14.51
N GLU A 352 -10.80 10.61 15.55
CA GLU A 352 -10.09 10.49 16.84
C GLU A 352 -8.70 9.88 16.65
N LEU A 353 -8.59 8.85 15.81
CA LEU A 353 -7.33 8.23 15.44
C LEU A 353 -6.37 9.24 14.80
N ALA A 354 -6.83 10.01 13.82
CA ALA A 354 -6.02 11.02 13.14
C ALA A 354 -5.59 12.15 14.11
N GLU A 355 -6.50 12.64 14.97
CA GLU A 355 -6.21 13.65 16.00
C GLU A 355 -5.17 13.14 17.00
N LEU A 356 -5.25 11.87 17.42
CA LEU A 356 -4.28 11.26 18.32
C LEU A 356 -2.89 11.16 17.68
N ASN A 357 -2.81 10.77 16.41
CA ASN A 357 -1.56 10.76 15.64
C ASN A 357 -0.90 12.16 15.62
N VAL A 358 -1.66 13.21 15.30
CA VAL A 358 -1.17 14.59 15.34
C VAL A 358 -0.70 14.97 16.74
N SER A 359 -1.51 14.72 17.77
CA SER A 359 -1.19 15.09 19.14
C SER A 359 0.12 14.48 19.61
N LEU A 360 0.31 13.16 19.40
CA LEU A 360 1.51 12.44 19.85
C LEU A 360 2.75 12.81 19.03
N SER A 361 2.62 12.99 17.72
CA SER A 361 3.74 13.40 16.87
C SER A 361 4.21 14.82 17.18
N HIS A 362 3.29 15.74 17.43
CA HIS A 362 3.63 17.10 17.85
C HIS A 362 4.26 17.12 19.25
N TYR A 363 3.78 16.28 20.18
CA TYR A 363 4.41 16.11 21.49
C TYR A 363 5.86 15.62 21.34
N ALA A 364 6.10 14.57 20.54
CA ALA A 364 7.43 14.05 20.30
C ALA A 364 8.36 15.07 19.65
N LYS A 365 7.92 15.74 18.59
CA LYS A 365 8.70 16.79 17.92
C LYS A 365 9.07 17.93 18.88
N LYS A 366 8.12 18.41 19.67
CA LYS A 366 8.34 19.47 20.65
C LYS A 366 9.41 19.08 21.69
N LYS A 367 9.33 17.85 22.22
CA LYS A 367 10.29 17.34 23.20
C LYS A 367 11.70 17.17 22.61
N LEU A 368 11.79 16.58 21.42
CA LEU A 368 13.07 16.37 20.74
C LEU A 368 13.72 17.71 20.34
N CYS A 369 12.98 18.66 19.78
CA CYS A 369 13.50 19.99 19.41
C CYS A 369 13.92 20.84 20.62
N GLY A 370 13.46 20.53 21.83
CA GLY A 370 13.93 21.16 23.07
C GLY A 370 15.32 20.74 23.51
N MET A 371 15.98 19.82 22.80
CA MET A 371 17.28 19.27 23.14
C MET A 371 18.42 19.99 22.40
N SER A 372 19.55 20.14 23.07
CA SER A 372 20.77 20.69 22.44
C SER A 372 21.24 19.75 21.30
N GLY A 373 21.60 20.34 20.15
CA GLY A 373 22.09 19.63 18.99
C GLY A 373 20.99 19.05 18.07
N VAL A 374 19.74 19.01 18.50
CA VAL A 374 18.60 18.63 17.64
C VAL A 374 18.08 19.85 16.89
N ARG A 375 17.92 19.74 15.59
CA ARG A 375 17.42 20.84 14.74
C ARG A 375 16.20 20.40 13.97
N ASN A 376 15.15 21.21 13.99
CA ASN A 376 14.01 21.10 13.09
C ASN A 376 14.45 21.50 11.68
N ILE A 377 14.15 20.67 10.67
CA ILE A 377 14.54 20.93 9.28
C ILE A 377 13.46 21.73 8.56
N PHE A 378 12.21 21.30 8.64
CA PHE A 378 11.08 21.96 7.97
C PHE A 378 10.14 22.61 8.98
N SER A 379 9.77 23.87 8.73
CA SER A 379 8.87 24.65 9.61
C SER A 379 7.39 24.46 9.26
N GLN A 380 7.08 23.68 8.23
CA GLN A 380 5.71 23.46 7.76
C GLN A 380 4.85 22.71 8.79
N PRO A 381 3.52 22.88 8.75
CA PRO A 381 2.58 21.98 9.43
C PRO A 381 2.81 20.55 8.95
N PHE A 382 2.56 19.58 9.82
CA PHE A 382 2.79 18.17 9.50
C PHE A 382 1.73 17.28 10.18
N PHE A 383 1.58 16.04 9.69
CA PHE A 383 0.62 15.09 10.24
C PHE A 383 1.24 14.21 11.34
N ASN A 384 1.86 13.10 10.98
CA ASN A 384 2.44 12.13 11.92
C ASN A 384 3.93 11.87 11.68
N GLU A 385 4.50 12.47 10.66
CA GLU A 385 5.93 12.39 10.34
C GLU A 385 6.57 13.78 10.32
N PHE A 386 7.84 13.83 10.69
CA PHE A 386 8.60 15.07 10.72
C PHE A 386 10.10 14.82 10.59
N VAL A 387 10.83 15.77 10.02
CA VAL A 387 12.28 15.66 9.76
C VAL A 387 13.08 16.43 10.79
N LEU A 388 14.02 15.74 11.44
CA LEU A 388 14.97 16.33 12.36
C LEU A 388 16.40 15.96 11.97
N HIS A 389 17.35 16.87 12.23
CA HIS A 389 18.75 16.51 12.39
C HIS A 389 18.97 16.10 13.85
N VAL A 390 19.45 14.88 14.05
CA VAL A 390 19.71 14.32 15.39
C VAL A 390 21.15 13.82 15.42
N PRO A 391 21.96 14.17 16.44
CA PRO A 391 23.39 13.83 16.48
C PRO A 391 23.69 12.36 16.80
N ARG A 392 22.67 11.51 16.95
CA ARG A 392 22.79 10.10 17.33
C ARG A 392 22.51 9.16 16.14
N SER A 393 23.30 8.09 16.01
CA SER A 393 23.16 7.11 14.93
C SER A 393 22.02 6.10 15.22
N GLY A 394 21.47 5.51 14.15
CA GLY A 394 20.43 4.48 14.28
C GLY A 394 20.88 3.25 15.08
N GLY A 395 22.14 2.83 14.97
CA GLY A 395 22.69 1.69 15.71
C GLY A 395 22.75 1.90 17.23
N GLU A 396 22.87 3.15 17.69
CA GLU A 396 22.82 3.48 19.12
C GLU A 396 21.41 3.38 19.67
N TYR A 397 20.38 3.75 18.90
CA TYR A 397 18.98 3.55 19.26
C TYR A 397 18.62 2.06 19.36
N GLN A 398 19.13 1.25 18.43
CA GLN A 398 18.86 -0.18 18.38
C GLN A 398 19.35 -0.92 19.64
N LYS A 399 20.47 -0.50 20.23
CA LYS A 399 20.97 -1.04 21.53
C LYS A 399 19.98 -0.81 22.66
N GLU A 400 19.18 0.25 22.56
CA GLU A 400 18.14 0.61 23.52
C GLU A 400 16.76 0.07 23.12
N LYS A 401 16.70 -0.89 22.20
CA LYS A 401 15.44 -1.45 21.66
C LYS A 401 14.53 -0.41 21.05
N ILE A 402 15.10 0.56 20.35
CA ILE A 402 14.38 1.56 19.58
C ILE A 402 14.75 1.43 18.10
N ILE A 403 13.76 1.32 17.24
CA ILE A 403 13.90 1.50 15.79
C ILE A 403 13.74 2.98 15.52
N SER A 404 14.85 3.66 15.19
CA SER A 404 14.84 5.09 14.88
C SER A 404 14.13 5.36 13.56
N GLY A 405 13.87 6.66 13.27
CA GLY A 405 13.34 7.08 11.98
C GLY A 405 14.29 6.78 10.80
N LEU A 406 13.82 7.06 9.59
CA LEU A 406 14.53 6.79 8.34
C LEU A 406 15.61 7.85 8.06
N PRO A 407 16.90 7.48 7.87
CA PRO A 407 17.93 8.40 7.39
C PRO A 407 17.64 8.86 5.96
N LEU A 408 17.59 10.19 5.74
CA LEU A 408 17.18 10.77 4.45
C LEU A 408 18.31 10.93 3.43
N GLY A 409 19.57 10.91 3.84
CA GLY A 409 20.71 11.13 2.95
C GLY A 409 20.80 10.16 1.76
N ARG A 410 20.18 8.98 1.86
CA ARG A 410 20.07 8.02 0.75
C ARG A 410 19.23 8.55 -0.41
N PHE A 411 18.18 9.31 -0.11
CA PHE A 411 17.19 9.79 -1.09
C PHE A 411 17.41 11.25 -1.46
N TYR A 412 17.91 12.02 -0.50
CA TYR A 412 18.15 13.47 -0.58
C TYR A 412 19.54 13.75 -0.02
N PRO A 413 20.60 13.82 -0.86
CA PRO A 413 21.97 14.02 -0.38
C PRO A 413 22.17 15.30 0.45
N GLU A 414 21.39 16.34 0.16
CA GLU A 414 21.40 17.60 0.93
C GLU A 414 20.81 17.46 2.34
N LEU A 415 20.03 16.40 2.58
CA LEU A 415 19.48 16.04 3.91
C LEU A 415 20.34 14.97 4.62
N ASN A 416 21.62 14.86 4.25
CA ASN A 416 22.52 13.95 4.96
C ASN A 416 22.59 14.34 6.46
N GLY A 417 22.52 13.34 7.34
CA GLY A 417 22.43 13.52 8.79
C GLY A 417 21.03 13.88 9.30
N CYS A 418 20.05 14.00 8.41
CA CYS A 418 18.65 14.19 8.77
C CYS A 418 17.90 12.87 8.79
N THR A 419 16.91 12.76 9.65
CA THR A 419 16.10 11.57 9.89
C THR A 419 14.62 11.95 9.85
N LEU A 420 13.82 11.16 9.09
CA LEU A 420 12.37 11.23 9.10
C LEU A 420 11.85 10.36 10.25
N TRP A 421 11.16 10.97 11.18
CA TRP A 421 10.55 10.32 12.35
C TRP A 421 9.06 10.17 12.15
N CYS A 422 8.52 9.04 12.58
CA CYS A 422 7.09 8.75 12.57
C CYS A 422 6.58 8.45 13.98
N VAL A 423 5.45 9.03 14.35
CA VAL A 423 4.75 8.74 15.61
C VAL A 423 3.29 8.52 15.32
N THR A 424 2.79 7.35 15.69
CA THR A 424 1.38 7.00 15.57
C THR A 424 0.74 6.82 16.95
N GLU A 425 -0.55 6.54 17.01
CA GLU A 425 -1.29 6.26 18.25
C GLU A 425 -0.76 5.06 19.04
N THR A 426 0.07 4.22 18.42
CA THR A 426 0.66 3.07 19.11
C THR A 426 1.72 3.45 20.14
N LYS A 427 2.12 4.72 20.19
CA LYS A 427 3.12 5.22 21.13
C LYS A 427 2.46 5.88 22.33
N SER A 428 2.84 5.47 23.52
CA SER A 428 2.50 6.16 24.75
C SER A 428 3.42 7.38 24.97
N GLN A 429 2.98 8.34 25.78
CA GLN A 429 3.83 9.45 26.20
C GLN A 429 5.12 8.98 26.90
N SER A 430 5.04 7.91 27.69
CA SER A 430 6.22 7.35 28.36
C SER A 430 7.25 6.77 27.38
N GLN A 431 6.82 6.13 26.30
CA GLN A 431 7.73 5.67 25.24
C GLN A 431 8.37 6.85 24.48
N ILE A 432 7.62 7.93 24.24
CA ILE A 432 8.16 9.15 23.64
C ILE A 432 9.16 9.82 24.62
N ASP A 433 8.87 9.92 25.91
CA ASP A 433 9.78 10.48 26.88
C ASP A 433 11.06 9.63 27.00
N ARG A 434 10.95 8.30 26.94
CA ARG A 434 12.10 7.39 26.83
C ARG A 434 12.94 7.64 25.57
N LEU A 435 12.31 7.85 24.42
CA LEU A 435 13.02 8.23 23.18
C LEU A 435 13.85 9.50 23.42
N VAL A 436 13.28 10.51 24.07
CA VAL A 436 13.96 11.78 24.39
C VAL A 436 15.15 11.54 25.34
N GLU A 437 15.00 10.73 26.38
CA GLU A 437 16.09 10.36 27.30
C GLU A 437 17.23 9.67 26.58
N VAL A 438 16.91 8.64 25.78
CA VAL A 438 17.89 7.90 24.98
C VAL A 438 18.60 8.82 23.99
N THR A 439 17.90 9.79 23.40
CA THR A 439 18.49 10.78 22.48
C THR A 439 19.48 11.71 23.21
N ARG A 440 19.28 12.01 24.49
CA ARG A 440 20.17 12.86 25.32
C ARG A 440 21.47 12.17 25.70
N CYS A 441 21.42 10.87 25.97
CA CYS A 441 22.60 10.14 26.43
C CYS A 441 23.67 10.13 25.35
N LYS A 442 24.85 10.67 25.68
CA LYS A 442 26.03 10.66 24.81
C LYS A 442 26.76 9.33 24.88
#